data_080fef04acb9b85fc4550e95c47fa68a
#
_entry.id   080fef04acb9b85fc4550e95c47fa68a
#
_cell.length_a   1.000
_cell.length_b   1.000
_cell.length_c   1.000
_cell.angle_alpha   90.00
_cell.angle_beta   90.00
_cell.angle_gamma   90.00
#
_symmetry.space_group_name_H-M   'P 1'
#
loop_
_entity.id
_entity.type
_entity.pdbx_description
1 polymer ?
#
loop_
_entity_poly.entity_id
_entity_poly.type
_entity_poly.pdbx_seq_one_letter_code
_entity_poly.pdbx_strand_id
1 'polypeptide(L)'
;MIGIATAADVTLVELPLLRASGAEQMAVDERLLDEAAALTVRRYLWSPPAVSLGKFQELARDARSALAAAGIDVVRRPSGGRLVLHGEGFEWSFAVVVPAGLLPYGTHAAYRMVRDAMAAALAESGVTPDAARDEPYARSALCFSSALRHDLLVAGEKAVAVAQVRRGDRHLVHGSVLARRPPAALVAAVEAATGERWRGSGLAAGGLEHPGEALWRAFVARLSASPSGSRPID
;
A
#
# COMPACT_ATOMS: atom_id res chain seq x y z
N MET A 1 5.42 -43.52 -4.02
CA MET A 1 4.67 -42.86 -2.96
C MET A 1 4.95 -41.38 -3.05
N ILE A 2 4.00 -40.61 -3.57
CA ILE A 2 4.10 -39.14 -3.67
C ILE A 2 3.57 -38.63 -2.33
N GLY A 3 4.48 -38.14 -1.47
CA GLY A 3 4.12 -37.55 -0.19
C GLY A 3 3.32 -36.26 -0.42
N ILE A 4 2.11 -36.24 0.08
CA ILE A 4 1.27 -35.03 0.19
C ILE A 4 1.94 -34.19 1.28
N ALA A 5 2.62 -33.10 0.88
CA ALA A 5 3.05 -32.10 1.85
C ALA A 5 1.79 -31.46 2.46
N THR A 6 1.55 -31.74 3.73
CA THR A 6 0.58 -31.00 4.54
C THR A 6 0.99 -29.52 4.53
N ALA A 7 0.01 -28.63 4.36
CA ALA A 7 0.22 -27.19 4.45
C ALA A 7 0.92 -26.89 5.79
N ALA A 8 2.18 -26.45 5.71
CA ALA A 8 2.88 -25.96 6.87
C ALA A 8 2.15 -24.68 7.35
N ASP A 9 1.81 -24.59 8.61
CA ASP A 9 1.26 -23.38 9.21
C ASP A 9 2.20 -22.22 8.92
N VAL A 10 1.75 -21.26 8.12
CA VAL A 10 2.54 -20.08 7.79
C VAL A 10 2.59 -19.20 9.02
N THR A 11 3.74 -19.13 9.67
CA THR A 11 3.94 -18.20 10.78
C THR A 11 3.87 -16.77 10.28
N LEU A 12 2.82 -16.04 10.69
CA LEU A 12 2.69 -14.61 10.44
C LEU A 12 3.21 -13.83 11.64
N VAL A 13 4.08 -12.86 11.38
CA VAL A 13 4.62 -11.93 12.38
C VAL A 13 3.98 -10.57 12.16
N GLU A 14 3.15 -10.13 13.10
CA GLU A 14 2.60 -8.78 13.10
C GLU A 14 3.46 -7.86 13.95
N LEU A 15 3.93 -6.75 13.37
CA LEU A 15 4.70 -5.75 14.09
C LEU A 15 3.77 -4.70 14.74
N PRO A 16 4.19 -4.11 15.88
CA PRO A 16 3.45 -3.03 16.52
C PRO A 16 3.23 -1.84 15.58
N LEU A 17 2.11 -1.12 15.78
CA LEU A 17 1.86 0.13 15.07
C LEU A 17 2.99 1.13 15.35
N LEU A 18 3.62 1.63 14.27
CA LEU A 18 4.68 2.63 14.34
C LEU A 18 4.19 3.96 13.78
N ARG A 19 4.33 5.02 14.58
CA ARG A 19 4.18 6.41 14.13
C ARG A 19 5.58 7.02 14.06
N ALA A 20 6.00 7.40 12.86
CA ALA A 20 7.35 7.91 12.63
C ALA A 20 7.44 8.74 11.34
N SER A 21 8.59 9.36 11.12
CA SER A 21 8.89 10.11 9.90
C SER A 21 8.93 9.23 8.66
N GLY A 22 8.77 9.85 7.49
CA GLY A 22 8.85 9.12 6.23
C GLY A 22 10.17 8.38 6.04
N ALA A 23 11.28 8.97 6.46
CA ALA A 23 12.60 8.33 6.37
C ALA A 23 12.69 7.07 7.24
N GLU A 24 12.21 7.14 8.49
CA GLU A 24 12.18 5.99 9.39
C GLU A 24 11.26 4.88 8.89
N GLN A 25 10.08 5.23 8.35
CA GLN A 25 9.15 4.25 7.78
C GLN A 25 9.79 3.49 6.61
N MET A 26 10.47 4.20 5.71
CA MET A 26 11.15 3.56 4.57
C MET A 26 12.35 2.73 5.02
N ALA A 27 13.10 3.17 6.03
CA ALA A 27 14.20 2.39 6.60
C ALA A 27 13.71 1.06 7.22
N VAL A 28 12.55 1.07 7.88
CA VAL A 28 11.93 -0.16 8.40
C VAL A 28 11.51 -1.09 7.26
N ASP A 29 10.86 -0.57 6.21
CA ASP A 29 10.46 -1.36 5.04
C ASP A 29 11.67 -2.03 4.36
N GLU A 30 12.76 -1.28 4.18
CA GLU A 30 13.97 -1.81 3.56
C GLU A 30 14.64 -2.88 4.42
N ARG A 31 14.75 -2.65 5.73
CA ARG A 31 15.28 -3.66 6.64
C ARG A 31 14.46 -4.94 6.64
N LEU A 32 13.13 -4.84 6.67
CA LEU A 32 12.27 -6.01 6.60
C LEU A 32 12.42 -6.76 5.27
N LEU A 33 12.56 -6.04 4.16
CA LEU A 33 12.81 -6.63 2.85
C LEU A 33 14.13 -7.41 2.82
N ASP A 34 15.14 -6.96 3.58
CA ASP A 34 16.45 -7.62 3.63
C ASP A 34 16.48 -8.80 4.63
N GLU A 35 15.75 -8.72 5.74
CA GLU A 35 15.97 -9.59 6.90
C GLU A 35 14.80 -10.54 7.22
N ALA A 36 13.53 -10.21 6.83
CA ALA A 36 12.37 -10.99 7.26
C ALA A 36 12.45 -12.45 6.81
N ALA A 37 12.38 -13.36 7.79
CA ALA A 37 12.41 -14.81 7.57
C ALA A 37 11.02 -15.44 7.55
N ALA A 38 10.00 -14.73 8.03
CA ALA A 38 8.61 -15.15 8.08
C ALA A 38 7.70 -14.17 7.33
N LEU A 39 6.46 -14.56 7.05
CA LEU A 39 5.44 -13.63 6.56
C LEU A 39 5.27 -12.52 7.60
N THR A 40 5.74 -11.33 7.27
CA THR A 40 5.77 -10.21 8.21
C THR A 40 4.84 -9.10 7.74
N VAL A 41 4.02 -8.59 8.64
CA VAL A 41 3.06 -7.54 8.34
C VAL A 41 3.17 -6.42 9.36
N ARG A 42 3.03 -5.18 8.90
CA ARG A 42 2.94 -4.01 9.75
C ARG A 42 1.97 -2.97 9.21
N ARG A 43 1.35 -2.21 10.13
CA ARG A 43 0.62 -0.98 9.86
C ARG A 43 1.42 0.19 10.44
N TYR A 44 1.37 1.33 9.77
CA TYR A 44 2.11 2.51 10.23
C TYR A 44 1.45 3.82 9.84
N LEU A 45 1.78 4.86 10.60
CA LEU A 45 1.29 6.22 10.42
C LEU A 45 2.47 7.16 10.21
N TRP A 46 2.27 8.16 9.39
CA TRP A 46 3.29 9.13 9.02
C TRP A 46 3.17 10.39 9.85
N SER A 47 4.24 10.77 10.52
CA SER A 47 4.33 12.00 11.32
C SER A 47 5.75 12.55 11.26
N PRO A 48 5.96 13.74 10.68
CA PRO A 48 4.98 14.64 10.05
C PRO A 48 4.35 14.06 8.76
N PRO A 49 3.38 14.77 8.13
CA PRO A 49 2.90 14.42 6.80
C PRO A 49 4.04 14.31 5.80
N ALA A 50 3.93 13.39 4.85
CA ALA A 50 4.98 13.15 3.89
C ALA A 50 4.43 12.84 2.49
N VAL A 51 5.25 13.04 1.48
CA VAL A 51 5.05 12.43 0.17
C VAL A 51 6.12 11.37 -0.07
N SER A 52 5.70 10.18 -0.52
CA SER A 52 6.64 9.17 -0.99
C SER A 52 6.68 9.15 -2.51
N LEU A 53 7.87 9.32 -3.08
CA LEU A 53 8.13 9.17 -4.50
C LEU A 53 8.41 7.71 -4.83
N GLY A 54 7.96 7.25 -5.99
CA GLY A 54 8.39 5.97 -6.52
C GLY A 54 9.89 5.96 -6.81
N LYS A 55 10.50 4.78 -6.85
CA LYS A 55 11.95 4.58 -7.02
C LYS A 55 12.56 5.39 -8.16
N PHE A 56 11.84 5.53 -9.26
CA PHE A 56 12.32 6.21 -10.48
C PHE A 56 11.62 7.55 -10.75
N GLN A 57 10.79 8.01 -9.82
CA GLN A 57 10.06 9.26 -9.99
C GLN A 57 10.94 10.42 -9.56
N GLU A 58 11.04 11.43 -10.41
CA GLU A 58 11.72 12.68 -10.08
C GLU A 58 10.71 13.79 -9.71
N LEU A 59 11.12 14.66 -8.84
CA LEU A 59 10.41 15.86 -8.44
C LEU A 59 11.38 17.02 -8.49
N ALA A 60 11.01 18.11 -9.12
CA ALA A 60 11.84 19.31 -9.26
C ALA A 60 12.27 19.87 -7.89
N ARG A 61 13.43 20.54 -7.86
CA ARG A 61 13.99 21.04 -6.60
C ARG A 61 13.07 22.08 -5.93
N ASP A 62 12.51 22.98 -6.71
CA ASP A 62 11.56 23.99 -6.24
C ASP A 62 10.29 23.37 -5.65
N ALA A 63 9.74 22.33 -6.30
CA ALA A 63 8.62 21.57 -5.79
C ALA A 63 8.94 20.87 -4.46
N ARG A 64 10.14 20.29 -4.32
CA ARG A 64 10.60 19.73 -3.05
C ARG A 64 10.69 20.78 -1.96
N SER A 65 11.25 21.95 -2.29
CA SER A 65 11.38 23.06 -1.34
C SER A 65 10.01 23.59 -0.92
N ALA A 66 9.06 23.67 -1.84
CA ALA A 66 7.68 24.09 -1.53
C ALA A 66 6.95 23.10 -0.61
N LEU A 67 7.11 21.80 -0.81
CA LEU A 67 6.54 20.78 0.06
C LEU A 67 7.16 20.86 1.46
N ALA A 68 8.49 20.99 1.55
CA ALA A 68 9.17 21.15 2.84
C ALA A 68 8.72 22.40 3.59
N ALA A 69 8.54 23.53 2.89
CA ALA A 69 8.01 24.77 3.48
C ALA A 69 6.55 24.61 3.96
N ALA A 70 5.78 23.70 3.38
CA ALA A 70 4.44 23.32 3.83
C ALA A 70 4.44 22.27 4.96
N GLY A 71 5.60 21.90 5.49
CA GLY A 71 5.74 20.89 6.55
C GLY A 71 5.52 19.46 6.07
N ILE A 72 5.72 19.20 4.78
CA ILE A 72 5.54 17.88 4.16
C ILE A 72 6.93 17.31 3.83
N ASP A 73 7.29 16.20 4.46
CA ASP A 73 8.51 15.47 4.14
C ASP A 73 8.46 14.87 2.74
N VAL A 74 9.63 14.78 2.09
CA VAL A 74 9.75 14.13 0.77
C VAL A 74 10.72 12.96 0.88
N VAL A 75 10.20 11.75 0.74
CA VAL A 75 10.99 10.52 0.80
C VAL A 75 10.88 9.72 -0.49
N ARG A 76 11.79 8.77 -0.68
CA ARG A 76 11.76 7.83 -1.80
C ARG A 76 11.53 6.43 -1.26
N ARG A 77 10.54 5.73 -1.81
CA ARG A 77 10.29 4.33 -1.45
C ARG A 77 11.07 3.36 -2.36
N PRO A 78 11.36 2.14 -1.88
CA PRO A 78 12.11 1.15 -2.66
C PRO A 78 11.33 0.62 -3.87
N SER A 79 10.00 0.69 -3.84
CA SER A 79 9.13 0.28 -4.94
C SER A 79 8.94 1.36 -6.00
N GLY A 80 8.46 0.97 -7.17
CA GLY A 80 8.06 1.89 -8.22
C GLY A 80 6.75 2.63 -7.94
N GLY A 81 6.16 3.19 -8.99
CA GLY A 81 4.89 3.92 -8.95
C GLY A 81 5.07 5.44 -8.82
N ARG A 82 4.00 6.13 -8.42
CA ARG A 82 3.87 7.59 -8.42
C ARG A 82 3.77 8.14 -7.02
N LEU A 83 3.87 9.45 -6.87
CA LEU A 83 3.77 10.18 -5.62
C LEU A 83 2.48 9.79 -4.86
N VAL A 84 2.65 9.46 -3.59
CA VAL A 84 1.56 9.25 -2.63
C VAL A 84 1.72 10.26 -1.51
N LEU A 85 0.63 10.95 -1.16
CA LEU A 85 0.55 11.81 0.01
C LEU A 85 0.11 10.96 1.21
N HIS A 86 0.86 11.07 2.29
CA HIS A 86 0.67 10.35 3.53
C HIS A 86 0.45 11.31 4.70
N GLY A 87 -0.31 10.87 5.69
CA GLY A 87 -0.46 11.61 6.92
C GLY A 87 -1.57 11.07 7.80
N GLU A 88 -1.44 11.30 9.07
CA GLU A 88 -2.38 10.83 10.07
C GLU A 88 -3.78 11.45 9.93
N GLY A 89 -4.80 10.67 10.22
CA GLY A 89 -6.21 11.10 10.20
C GLY A 89 -6.91 10.97 8.85
N PHE A 90 -6.18 10.87 7.74
CA PHE A 90 -6.77 10.66 6.42
C PHE A 90 -6.23 9.42 5.69
N GLU A 91 -5.08 8.92 6.10
CA GLU A 91 -4.42 7.77 5.49
C GLU A 91 -3.68 6.94 6.55
N TRP A 92 -3.53 5.66 6.31
CA TRP A 92 -2.57 4.79 6.97
C TRP A 92 -1.94 3.86 5.95
N SER A 93 -0.70 3.51 6.20
CA SER A 93 0.08 2.63 5.33
C SER A 93 0.28 1.26 5.94
N PHE A 94 0.53 0.29 5.09
CA PHE A 94 0.90 -1.06 5.49
C PHE A 94 2.06 -1.59 4.65
N ALA A 95 2.76 -2.58 5.21
CA ALA A 95 3.76 -3.36 4.49
C ALA A 95 3.60 -4.84 4.85
N VAL A 96 3.72 -5.69 3.83
CA VAL A 96 3.74 -7.14 3.94
C VAL A 96 5.00 -7.63 3.28
N VAL A 97 5.86 -8.30 4.04
CA VAL A 97 7.04 -8.99 3.47
C VAL A 97 6.75 -10.47 3.40
N VAL A 98 6.83 -10.97 2.17
CA VAL A 98 6.64 -12.39 1.86
C VAL A 98 8.00 -12.99 1.53
N PRO A 99 8.55 -13.88 2.39
CA PRO A 99 9.81 -14.55 2.13
C PRO A 99 9.67 -15.59 1.02
N ALA A 100 10.82 -16.06 0.55
CA ALA A 100 10.91 -17.16 -0.41
C ALA A 100 10.15 -18.41 0.04
N GLY A 101 9.63 -19.13 -0.91
CA GLY A 101 8.98 -20.43 -0.68
C GLY A 101 7.54 -20.37 -0.19
N LEU A 102 7.04 -19.20 0.23
CA LEU A 102 5.64 -19.06 0.65
C LEU A 102 4.66 -18.83 -0.51
N LEU A 103 5.17 -18.53 -1.70
CA LEU A 103 4.33 -18.23 -2.86
C LEU A 103 4.55 -19.21 -3.99
N PRO A 104 3.52 -19.55 -4.76
CA PRO A 104 3.68 -20.20 -6.04
C PRO A 104 4.47 -19.29 -6.99
N TYR A 105 5.10 -19.88 -7.98
CA TYR A 105 5.91 -19.17 -8.96
C TYR A 105 5.17 -17.98 -9.61
N GLY A 106 5.85 -16.84 -9.70
CA GLY A 106 5.38 -15.68 -10.44
C GLY A 106 5.55 -14.34 -9.71
N THR A 107 6.03 -13.36 -10.45
CA THR A 107 6.39 -12.02 -9.95
C THR A 107 5.20 -11.28 -9.27
N HIS A 108 3.97 -11.62 -9.63
CA HIS A 108 2.77 -10.97 -9.14
C HIS A 108 2.00 -11.75 -8.06
N ALA A 109 2.51 -12.91 -7.62
CA ALA A 109 1.80 -13.74 -6.64
C ALA A 109 1.64 -13.04 -5.29
N ALA A 110 2.73 -12.45 -4.76
CA ALA A 110 2.68 -11.66 -3.52
C ALA A 110 1.73 -10.46 -3.64
N TYR A 111 1.79 -9.80 -4.78
CA TYR A 111 0.94 -8.65 -5.06
C TYR A 111 -0.55 -9.03 -5.02
N ARG A 112 -0.93 -10.10 -5.73
CA ARG A 112 -2.32 -10.59 -5.73
C ARG A 112 -2.77 -11.02 -4.33
N MET A 113 -1.94 -11.79 -3.62
CA MET A 113 -2.25 -12.24 -2.26
C MET A 113 -2.62 -11.07 -1.35
N VAL A 114 -1.79 -10.04 -1.33
CA VAL A 114 -2.00 -8.86 -0.47
C VAL A 114 -3.21 -8.05 -0.93
N ARG A 115 -3.36 -7.83 -2.24
CA ARG A 115 -4.50 -7.12 -2.82
C ARG A 115 -5.81 -7.84 -2.50
N ASP A 116 -5.85 -9.16 -2.69
CA ASP A 116 -7.07 -9.95 -2.50
C ASP A 116 -7.46 -10.07 -1.02
N ALA A 117 -6.47 -10.19 -0.13
CA ALA A 117 -6.69 -10.13 1.32
C ALA A 117 -7.28 -8.77 1.74
N MET A 118 -6.78 -7.66 1.20
CA MET A 118 -7.31 -6.33 1.48
C MET A 118 -8.73 -6.14 0.90
N ALA A 119 -8.99 -6.65 -0.30
CA ALA A 119 -10.32 -6.59 -0.91
C ALA A 119 -11.36 -7.37 -0.08
N ALA A 120 -10.99 -8.57 0.41
CA ALA A 120 -11.85 -9.36 1.29
C ALA A 120 -12.09 -8.66 2.63
N ALA A 121 -11.07 -8.06 3.23
CA ALA A 121 -11.19 -7.30 4.48
C ALA A 121 -12.11 -6.08 4.34
N LEU A 122 -12.04 -5.37 3.20
CA LEU A 122 -12.96 -4.27 2.89
C LEU A 122 -14.41 -4.76 2.78
N ALA A 123 -14.63 -5.88 2.08
CA ALA A 123 -15.97 -6.48 1.95
C ALA A 123 -16.54 -6.87 3.33
N GLU A 124 -15.74 -7.44 4.23
CA GLU A 124 -16.14 -7.74 5.62
C GLU A 124 -16.44 -6.48 6.43
N SER A 125 -15.79 -5.37 6.07
CA SER A 125 -16.05 -4.07 6.70
C SER A 125 -17.24 -3.31 6.09
N GLY A 126 -18.01 -3.96 5.20
CA GLY A 126 -19.19 -3.39 4.57
C GLY A 126 -18.92 -2.57 3.31
N VAL A 127 -17.70 -2.57 2.79
CA VAL A 127 -17.33 -1.87 1.55
C VAL A 127 -16.82 -2.85 0.52
N THR A 128 -17.61 -3.10 -0.51
CA THR A 128 -17.19 -3.93 -1.65
C THR A 128 -16.39 -3.08 -2.63
N PRO A 129 -15.13 -3.40 -2.91
CA PRO A 129 -14.38 -2.70 -3.93
C PRO A 129 -15.03 -2.85 -5.31
N ASP A 130 -14.93 -1.80 -6.11
CA ASP A 130 -15.40 -1.81 -7.49
C ASP A 130 -14.63 -2.84 -8.33
N ALA A 131 -15.21 -3.21 -9.49
CA ALA A 131 -14.52 -4.04 -10.46
C ALA A 131 -13.18 -3.40 -10.88
N ALA A 132 -12.14 -4.22 -10.98
CA ALA A 132 -10.82 -3.75 -11.37
C ALA A 132 -10.87 -3.01 -12.72
N ARG A 133 -10.24 -1.85 -12.78
CA ARG A 133 -9.99 -1.12 -14.01
C ARG A 133 -8.53 -1.27 -14.40
N ASP A 134 -8.26 -1.30 -15.67
CA ASP A 134 -6.90 -1.28 -16.21
C ASP A 134 -6.79 -0.05 -17.13
N GLU A 135 -6.75 1.11 -16.49
CA GLU A 135 -6.58 2.36 -17.22
C GLU A 135 -5.19 2.40 -17.86
N PRO A 136 -5.05 2.97 -19.04
CA PRO A 136 -3.74 3.19 -19.63
C PRO A 136 -2.84 3.92 -18.61
N TYR A 137 -1.59 3.49 -18.52
CA TYR A 137 -0.63 4.11 -17.60
C TYR A 137 -0.48 5.60 -17.94
N ALA A 138 -1.34 6.42 -17.36
CA ALA A 138 -1.36 7.85 -17.60
C ALA A 138 -0.05 8.50 -17.14
N ARG A 139 0.39 9.57 -17.79
CA ARG A 139 1.55 10.36 -17.35
C ARG A 139 1.16 11.32 -16.21
N SER A 140 0.64 10.76 -15.10
CA SER A 140 0.28 11.55 -13.91
C SER A 140 1.40 11.47 -12.87
N ALA A 141 1.67 12.53 -12.14
CA ALA A 141 2.60 12.52 -11.01
C ALA A 141 1.99 11.89 -9.76
N LEU A 142 0.64 11.86 -9.67
CA LEU A 142 -0.10 11.44 -8.48
C LEU A 142 -0.61 10.00 -8.61
N CYS A 143 -0.37 9.18 -7.59
CA CYS A 143 -0.80 7.78 -7.56
C CYS A 143 -2.32 7.63 -7.55
N PHE A 144 -3.03 8.47 -6.80
CA PHE A 144 -4.49 8.40 -6.69
C PHE A 144 -5.25 9.01 -7.88
N SER A 145 -4.56 9.57 -8.88
CA SER A 145 -5.19 10.14 -10.07
C SER A 145 -5.49 9.15 -11.18
N SER A 146 -5.03 7.91 -11.10
CA SER A 146 -5.33 6.84 -12.07
C SER A 146 -5.43 5.49 -11.39
N ALA A 147 -6.23 4.60 -11.94
CA ALA A 147 -6.43 3.25 -11.42
C ALA A 147 -5.75 2.22 -12.32
N LEU A 148 -4.96 1.36 -11.74
CA LEU A 148 -4.35 0.21 -12.38
C LEU A 148 -5.05 -1.06 -11.92
N ARG A 149 -4.89 -2.16 -12.67
CA ARG A 149 -5.51 -3.47 -12.41
C ARG A 149 -5.49 -3.93 -10.96
N HIS A 150 -4.46 -3.58 -10.22
CA HIS A 150 -4.24 -4.08 -8.87
C HIS A 150 -4.67 -3.10 -7.77
N ASP A 151 -5.08 -1.91 -8.11
CA ASP A 151 -5.61 -0.96 -7.15
C ASP A 151 -7.03 -1.35 -6.72
N LEU A 152 -7.43 -0.95 -5.53
CA LEU A 152 -8.81 -1.12 -5.07
C LEU A 152 -9.53 0.22 -5.14
N LEU A 153 -10.63 0.21 -5.89
CA LEU A 153 -11.49 1.37 -6.06
C LEU A 153 -12.73 1.24 -5.19
N VAL A 154 -13.22 2.37 -4.72
CA VAL A 154 -14.49 2.49 -3.99
C VAL A 154 -15.18 3.74 -4.51
N ALA A 155 -16.45 3.61 -4.87
CA ALA A 155 -17.26 4.67 -5.49
C ALA A 155 -16.57 5.29 -6.73
N GLY A 156 -15.93 4.45 -7.54
CA GLY A 156 -15.27 4.86 -8.78
C GLY A 156 -13.89 5.50 -8.62
N GLU A 157 -13.40 5.71 -7.41
CA GLU A 157 -12.10 6.32 -7.11
C GLU A 157 -11.16 5.34 -6.40
N LYS A 158 -9.86 5.49 -6.62
CA LYS A 158 -8.86 4.69 -5.92
C LYS A 158 -8.89 5.00 -4.43
N ALA A 159 -9.10 3.97 -3.61
CA ALA A 159 -9.07 4.05 -2.15
C ALA A 159 -7.87 3.33 -1.54
N VAL A 160 -7.37 2.26 -2.20
CA VAL A 160 -6.15 1.56 -1.77
C VAL A 160 -5.18 1.49 -2.94
N ALA A 161 -4.01 2.06 -2.74
CA ALA A 161 -2.88 1.96 -3.66
C ALA A 161 -1.88 0.93 -3.13
N VAL A 162 -1.38 0.06 -4.01
CA VAL A 162 -0.41 -0.98 -3.64
C VAL A 162 0.78 -0.93 -4.58
N ALA A 163 1.96 -1.17 -4.07
CA ALA A 163 3.19 -1.28 -4.86
C ALA A 163 4.05 -2.44 -4.35
N GLN A 164 4.84 -3.03 -5.24
CA GLN A 164 5.69 -4.15 -4.92
C GLN A 164 7.14 -3.87 -5.32
N VAL A 165 8.07 -4.40 -4.53
CA VAL A 165 9.46 -4.55 -4.90
C VAL A 165 9.95 -5.94 -4.50
N ARG A 166 10.84 -6.51 -5.29
CA ARG A 166 11.53 -7.77 -5.01
C ARG A 166 13.01 -7.49 -4.78
N ARG A 167 13.59 -8.15 -3.77
CA ARG A 167 15.03 -8.19 -3.53
C ARG A 167 15.42 -9.62 -3.19
N GLY A 168 16.25 -10.22 -4.06
CA GLY A 168 16.53 -11.66 -3.97
C GLY A 168 15.24 -12.46 -4.17
N ASP A 169 14.89 -13.23 -3.16
CA ASP A 169 13.73 -14.10 -3.11
C ASP A 169 12.59 -13.55 -2.21
N ARG A 170 12.77 -12.37 -1.63
CA ARG A 170 11.75 -11.69 -0.80
C ARG A 170 10.97 -10.67 -1.59
N HIS A 171 9.68 -10.57 -1.29
CA HIS A 171 8.78 -9.57 -1.84
C HIS A 171 8.29 -8.66 -0.73
N LEU A 172 8.50 -7.37 -0.89
CA LEU A 172 7.81 -6.35 -0.11
C LEU A 172 6.62 -5.84 -0.93
N VAL A 173 5.44 -6.02 -0.40
CA VAL A 173 4.20 -5.41 -0.91
C VAL A 173 3.75 -4.40 0.12
N HIS A 174 3.78 -3.14 -0.22
CA HIS A 174 3.32 -2.09 0.66
C HIS A 174 2.25 -1.24 -0.01
N GLY A 175 1.41 -0.62 0.79
CA GLY A 175 0.28 0.15 0.29
C GLY A 175 -0.13 1.28 1.20
N SER A 176 -0.98 2.12 0.63
CA SER A 176 -1.61 3.24 1.31
C SER A 176 -3.13 3.06 1.22
N VAL A 177 -3.79 3.12 2.37
CA VAL A 177 -5.23 3.10 2.51
C VAL A 177 -5.69 4.52 2.78
N LEU A 178 -6.27 5.14 1.76
CA LEU A 178 -6.86 6.47 1.87
C LEU A 178 -8.21 6.34 2.57
N ALA A 179 -8.27 6.74 3.83
CA ALA A 179 -9.50 6.68 4.62
C ALA A 179 -10.51 7.75 4.19
N ARG A 180 -10.01 8.96 3.97
CA ARG A 180 -10.80 10.11 3.53
C ARG A 180 -9.93 11.09 2.75
N ARG A 181 -10.56 12.11 2.17
CA ARG A 181 -9.83 13.18 1.48
C ARG A 181 -8.84 13.85 2.45
N PRO A 182 -7.59 14.08 2.02
CA PRO A 182 -6.61 14.79 2.84
C PRO A 182 -7.04 16.24 3.14
N PRO A 183 -6.51 16.87 4.19
CA PRO A 183 -6.72 18.28 4.50
C PRO A 183 -6.42 19.19 3.29
N ALA A 184 -7.25 20.21 3.08
CA ALA A 184 -7.16 21.09 1.91
C ALA A 184 -5.78 21.75 1.74
N ALA A 185 -5.14 22.12 2.85
CA ALA A 185 -3.79 22.72 2.81
C ALA A 185 -2.73 21.75 2.27
N LEU A 186 -2.77 20.47 2.66
CA LEU A 186 -1.85 19.46 2.15
C LEU A 186 -2.12 19.15 0.67
N VAL A 187 -3.39 19.08 0.29
CA VAL A 187 -3.79 18.91 -1.12
C VAL A 187 -3.28 20.06 -1.96
N ALA A 188 -3.51 21.31 -1.55
CA ALA A 188 -3.05 22.48 -2.27
C ALA A 188 -1.52 22.52 -2.45
N ALA A 189 -0.76 22.13 -1.42
CA ALA A 189 0.70 22.05 -1.51
C ALA A 189 1.15 21.00 -2.53
N VAL A 190 0.51 19.82 -2.55
CA VAL A 190 0.83 18.76 -3.51
C VAL A 190 0.41 19.14 -4.93
N GLU A 191 -0.75 19.74 -5.12
CA GLU A 191 -1.20 20.25 -6.43
C GLU A 191 -0.25 21.32 -6.97
N ALA A 192 0.19 22.26 -6.13
CA ALA A 192 1.17 23.27 -6.52
C ALA A 192 2.54 22.66 -6.90
N ALA A 193 3.00 21.66 -6.15
CA ALA A 193 4.28 21.00 -6.39
C ALA A 193 4.27 20.10 -7.64
N THR A 194 3.12 19.56 -8.04
CA THR A 194 3.01 18.61 -9.15
C THR A 194 2.38 19.20 -10.41
N GLY A 195 1.67 20.30 -10.29
CA GLY A 195 0.84 20.86 -11.36
C GLY A 195 -0.43 20.05 -11.66
N GLU A 196 -0.77 19.07 -10.83
CA GLU A 196 -1.89 18.17 -11.05
C GLU A 196 -2.95 18.29 -9.97
N ARG A 197 -4.21 18.06 -10.36
CA ARG A 197 -5.34 18.07 -9.43
C ARG A 197 -5.44 16.77 -8.64
N TRP A 198 -5.60 16.89 -7.34
CA TRP A 198 -5.87 15.75 -6.45
C TRP A 198 -7.21 15.10 -6.79
N ARG A 199 -7.18 13.78 -6.91
CA ARG A 199 -8.38 12.94 -6.99
C ARG A 199 -8.30 11.91 -5.87
N GLY A 200 -9.43 11.43 -5.42
CA GLY A 200 -9.51 10.44 -4.35
C GLY A 200 -10.18 11.00 -3.11
N SER A 201 -11.32 10.41 -2.80
CA SER A 201 -12.14 10.71 -1.63
C SER A 201 -11.94 9.68 -0.51
N GLY A 202 -11.29 8.56 -0.84
CA GLY A 202 -10.98 7.48 0.09
C GLY A 202 -12.20 6.60 0.41
N LEU A 203 -12.03 5.74 1.42
CA LEU A 203 -13.04 4.77 1.84
C LEU A 203 -14.32 5.44 2.38
N ALA A 204 -14.23 6.67 2.88
CA ALA A 204 -15.39 7.44 3.33
C ALA A 204 -16.43 7.64 2.23
N ALA A 205 -16.02 7.72 0.94
CA ALA A 205 -16.94 7.78 -0.19
C ALA A 205 -17.82 6.53 -0.33
N GLY A 206 -17.35 5.39 0.17
CA GLY A 206 -18.10 4.13 0.25
C GLY A 206 -18.77 3.86 1.59
N GLY A 207 -18.81 4.86 2.48
CA GLY A 207 -19.46 4.76 3.79
C GLY A 207 -18.56 4.23 4.92
N LEU A 208 -17.27 3.92 4.66
CA LEU A 208 -16.33 3.49 5.70
C LEU A 208 -15.47 4.67 6.17
N GLU A 209 -16.02 5.44 7.10
CA GLU A 209 -15.37 6.68 7.56
C GLU A 209 -14.18 6.47 8.47
N HIS A 210 -14.13 5.33 9.19
CA HIS A 210 -13.11 5.01 10.17
C HIS A 210 -12.49 3.63 9.93
N PRO A 211 -11.75 3.44 8.81
CA PRO A 211 -11.09 2.16 8.49
C PRO A 211 -9.87 1.98 9.40
N GLY A 212 -10.11 1.80 10.68
CA GLY A 212 -9.06 1.68 11.68
C GLY A 212 -8.70 0.23 11.99
N GLU A 213 -8.77 -0.10 13.28
CA GLU A 213 -8.35 -1.40 13.82
C GLU A 213 -9.16 -2.58 13.27
N ALA A 214 -10.46 -2.41 13.03
CA ALA A 214 -11.31 -3.51 12.55
C ALA A 214 -10.90 -3.97 11.14
N LEU A 215 -10.70 -3.01 10.20
CA LEU A 215 -10.22 -3.33 8.86
C LEU A 215 -8.81 -3.95 8.90
N TRP A 216 -7.92 -3.43 9.76
CA TRP A 216 -6.59 -3.99 9.93
C TRP A 216 -6.64 -5.45 10.39
N ARG A 217 -7.42 -5.77 11.42
CA ARG A 217 -7.57 -7.14 11.92
C ARG A 217 -8.15 -8.09 10.88
N ALA A 218 -9.17 -7.65 10.14
CA ALA A 218 -9.73 -8.43 9.03
C ALA A 218 -8.66 -8.71 7.96
N PHE A 219 -7.87 -7.71 7.59
CA PHE A 219 -6.78 -7.86 6.63
C PHE A 219 -5.72 -8.87 7.10
N VAL A 220 -5.24 -8.76 8.34
CA VAL A 220 -4.25 -9.68 8.91
C VAL A 220 -4.80 -11.11 8.96
N ALA A 221 -6.06 -11.28 9.37
CA ALA A 221 -6.72 -12.59 9.39
C ALA A 221 -6.80 -13.22 7.98
N ARG A 222 -7.09 -12.42 6.95
CA ARG A 222 -7.11 -12.90 5.56
C ARG A 222 -5.73 -13.27 5.03
N LEU A 223 -4.69 -12.54 5.41
CA LEU A 223 -3.31 -12.92 5.07
C LEU A 223 -2.91 -14.25 5.71
N SER A 224 -3.27 -14.47 6.98
CA SER A 224 -2.99 -15.71 7.70
C SER A 224 -3.73 -16.92 7.11
N ALA A 225 -4.94 -16.71 6.59
CA ALA A 225 -5.76 -17.77 6.00
C ALA A 225 -5.43 -18.05 4.53
N SER A 226 -4.57 -17.25 3.90
CA SER A 226 -4.20 -17.44 2.49
C SER A 226 -3.40 -18.73 2.33
N PRO A 227 -3.86 -19.73 1.57
CA PRO A 227 -3.16 -20.99 1.44
C PRO A 227 -1.84 -20.78 0.68
N SER A 228 -0.76 -21.33 1.25
CA SER A 228 0.45 -21.61 0.49
C SER A 228 0.09 -22.59 -0.65
N GLY A 229 -0.12 -22.05 -1.87
CA GLY A 229 -0.27 -22.89 -3.05
C GLY A 229 -1.67 -23.15 -3.58
N SER A 230 -2.55 -22.17 -3.67
CA SER A 230 -3.71 -22.29 -4.57
C SER A 230 -3.25 -22.34 -6.02
N ARG A 231 -3.62 -23.42 -6.74
CA ARG A 231 -3.37 -23.61 -8.17
C ARG A 231 -3.92 -22.43 -8.98
N PRO A 232 -3.28 -22.06 -10.10
CA PRO A 232 -3.87 -21.11 -11.01
C PRO A 232 -5.25 -21.67 -11.46
N ILE A 233 -6.26 -20.84 -11.32
CA ILE A 233 -7.49 -21.02 -12.07
C ILE A 233 -7.14 -20.49 -13.46
N ASP A 234 -7.21 -21.37 -14.46
CA ASP A 234 -6.97 -21.11 -15.88
C ASP A 234 -7.83 -19.95 -16.41
#